data_6693b5cc9bdd776003b909162a0ae4f6
#
_entry.id   6693b5cc9bdd776003b909162a0ae4f6
#
_cell.length_a   1.000
_cell.length_b   1.000
_cell.length_c   1.000
_cell.angle_alpha   90.00
_cell.angle_beta   90.00
_cell.angle_gamma   90.00
#
_symmetry.space_group_name_H-M   'P 1'
#
loop_
_entity.id
_entity.type
_entity.pdbx_description
1 polymer ?
#
loop_
_entity_poly.entity_id
_entity_poly.type
_entity_poly.pdbx_seq_one_letter_code
_entity_poly.pdbx_strand_id
1 'polypeptide(L)'
;MITTSQATDADDPGPLKPLTASAETTPLRLTERDVPRAALDRLSASMGRPVGVRTVLADPDGALRDAADCTADDRRALPVEPAAARAYCWPDEATEGWRPGAVTTSGDADDDGRWGEHRVVVSGWSRADASGDGDGPARVAFVDAGDRERPRYTWVLLAVPVDGGRDYRGLGSAVSGMVWYQDKLLVTAGRGEDSALYVYDVDRIQRAAAPGTSPGRGPGGPSAAGARYVLPAVATYRANGADAPRPGGISLDRSTAPDSLVAHGSAAADGDGPALLWRYPFSSDPARPGLLETDPVAHAHPVEVYETELTEVRSVLSYGSGWYLGRMTGSPDGRGALWRQDADGARTTRCGADETHRCWSGPATSLSYWQETDEVWSQSGRMLFALPLADVDRSLDG
;
A
#
# COMPACT_ATOMS: atom_id res chain seq x y z
N MET A 1 0.85 -41.37 -25.22
CA MET A 1 1.74 -40.23 -25.35
C MET A 1 1.00 -39.09 -24.68
N ILE A 2 1.38 -38.77 -23.46
CA ILE A 2 0.83 -37.61 -22.71
C ILE A 2 1.77 -36.46 -23.04
N THR A 3 1.31 -35.53 -23.85
CA THR A 3 2.02 -34.30 -24.14
C THR A 3 1.91 -33.44 -22.89
N THR A 4 2.94 -33.39 -22.08
CA THR A 4 3.12 -32.36 -21.03
C THR A 4 3.27 -31.05 -21.75
N SER A 5 2.22 -30.24 -21.71
CA SER A 5 2.31 -28.81 -22.03
C SER A 5 3.24 -28.22 -20.99
N GLN A 6 4.48 -27.93 -21.35
CA GLN A 6 5.34 -27.05 -20.62
C GLN A 6 4.64 -25.66 -20.69
N ALA A 7 4.20 -25.15 -19.55
CA ALA A 7 3.83 -23.75 -19.44
C ALA A 7 5.06 -22.96 -19.87
N THR A 8 4.98 -22.31 -21.01
CA THR A 8 5.96 -21.34 -21.47
C THR A 8 6.08 -20.26 -20.40
N ASP A 9 7.26 -20.15 -19.79
CA ASP A 9 7.64 -19.00 -18.96
C ASP A 9 7.30 -17.73 -19.76
N ALA A 10 6.71 -16.76 -19.04
CA ALA A 10 6.07 -15.59 -19.62
C ALA A 10 6.87 -15.01 -20.79
N ASP A 11 6.24 -14.99 -21.94
CA ASP A 11 6.70 -14.24 -23.10
C ASP A 11 7.02 -12.81 -22.64
N ASP A 12 8.12 -12.24 -23.16
CA ASP A 12 8.51 -10.85 -22.93
C ASP A 12 7.29 -9.95 -23.14
N PRO A 13 6.81 -9.21 -22.11
CA PRO A 13 5.62 -8.37 -22.24
C PRO A 13 5.87 -7.12 -23.11
N GLY A 14 7.10 -6.93 -23.59
CA GLY A 14 7.45 -5.80 -24.42
C GLY A 14 7.37 -4.43 -23.69
N PRO A 15 7.44 -3.33 -24.47
CA PRO A 15 7.37 -1.98 -23.92
C PRO A 15 5.97 -1.62 -23.43
N LEU A 16 5.89 -0.65 -22.53
CA LEU A 16 4.63 -0.05 -22.10
C LEU A 16 3.92 0.63 -23.27
N LYS A 17 2.63 0.39 -23.40
CA LYS A 17 1.80 0.99 -24.44
C LYS A 17 1.05 2.20 -23.89
N PRO A 18 1.38 3.44 -24.33
CA PRO A 18 0.69 4.62 -23.86
C PRO A 18 -0.76 4.66 -24.35
N LEU A 19 -1.69 5.04 -23.46
CA LEU A 19 -3.09 5.28 -23.76
C LEU A 19 -3.36 6.77 -23.65
N THR A 20 -3.81 7.39 -24.75
CA THR A 20 -4.01 8.85 -24.85
C THR A 20 -5.42 9.25 -25.24
N ALA A 21 -6.24 8.32 -25.72
CA ALA A 21 -7.61 8.61 -26.11
C ALA A 21 -8.48 8.89 -24.89
N SER A 22 -9.30 9.94 -24.94
CA SER A 22 -10.19 10.31 -23.83
C SER A 22 -11.15 9.17 -23.41
N ALA A 23 -11.55 8.31 -24.35
CA ALA A 23 -12.39 7.16 -24.06
C ALA A 23 -11.68 6.14 -23.14
N GLU A 24 -10.36 6.06 -23.20
CA GLU A 24 -9.52 5.15 -22.40
C GLU A 24 -9.17 5.75 -21.03
N THR A 25 -8.93 7.05 -20.95
CA THR A 25 -8.45 7.73 -19.74
C THR A 25 -9.58 8.27 -18.85
N THR A 26 -10.71 8.66 -19.43
CA THR A 26 -11.87 9.18 -18.67
C THR A 26 -12.41 8.19 -17.60
N PRO A 27 -12.46 6.87 -17.86
CA PRO A 27 -12.90 5.92 -16.84
C PRO A 27 -12.02 5.88 -15.59
N LEU A 28 -10.74 6.30 -15.70
CA LEU A 28 -9.79 6.35 -14.57
C LEU A 28 -9.98 7.58 -13.67
N ARG A 29 -10.86 8.50 -14.04
CA ARG A 29 -11.14 9.68 -13.24
C ARG A 29 -11.72 9.32 -11.88
N LEU A 30 -11.20 9.95 -10.81
CA LEU A 30 -11.70 9.78 -9.46
C LEU A 30 -12.47 11.04 -9.01
N THR A 31 -13.53 10.85 -8.23
CA THR A 31 -14.26 11.94 -7.58
C THR A 31 -13.89 12.01 -6.12
N GLU A 32 -13.40 13.17 -5.70
CA GLU A 32 -13.10 13.47 -4.30
C GLU A 32 -14.38 13.73 -3.50
N ARG A 33 -14.43 13.22 -2.28
CA ARG A 33 -15.50 13.47 -1.33
C ARG A 33 -14.93 13.63 0.06
N ASP A 34 -15.05 14.82 0.61
CA ASP A 34 -14.62 15.12 1.97
C ASP A 34 -15.58 14.54 3.02
N VAL A 35 -15.03 14.09 4.13
CA VAL A 35 -15.80 13.92 5.36
C VAL A 35 -16.08 15.31 5.92
N PRO A 36 -17.36 15.66 6.20
CA PRO A 36 -17.70 17.00 6.71
C PRO A 36 -16.87 17.34 7.96
N ARG A 37 -16.24 18.51 7.98
CA ARG A 37 -15.41 18.98 9.09
C ARG A 37 -16.15 18.91 10.44
N ALA A 38 -17.44 19.25 10.45
CA ALA A 38 -18.28 19.15 11.65
C ALA A 38 -18.41 17.69 12.18
N ALA A 39 -18.32 16.68 11.30
CA ALA A 39 -18.32 15.29 11.72
C ALA A 39 -16.98 14.90 12.36
N LEU A 40 -15.86 15.34 11.78
CA LEU A 40 -14.52 15.13 12.34
C LEU A 40 -14.35 15.84 13.68
N ASP A 41 -14.81 17.07 13.81
CA ASP A 41 -14.75 17.86 15.06
C ASP A 41 -15.60 17.21 16.15
N ARG A 42 -16.78 16.69 15.81
CA ARG A 42 -17.65 15.95 16.76
C ARG A 42 -16.99 14.66 17.22
N LEU A 43 -16.37 13.93 16.32
CA LEU A 43 -15.64 12.71 16.68
C LEU A 43 -14.48 13.03 17.61
N SER A 44 -13.67 14.06 17.30
CA SER A 44 -12.58 14.52 18.14
C SER A 44 -13.05 14.98 19.53
N ALA A 45 -14.16 15.73 19.60
CA ALA A 45 -14.74 16.16 20.88
C ALA A 45 -15.11 14.98 21.78
N SER A 46 -15.45 13.82 21.19
CA SER A 46 -15.83 12.61 21.93
C SER A 46 -14.67 11.72 22.32
N MET A 47 -13.53 11.79 21.62
CA MET A 47 -12.36 10.94 21.83
C MET A 47 -11.19 11.67 22.50
N GLY A 48 -11.27 12.98 22.63
CA GLY A 48 -10.19 13.83 23.14
C GLY A 48 -9.36 14.45 22.00
N ARG A 49 -8.30 15.16 22.40
CA ARG A 49 -7.42 15.81 21.41
C ARG A 49 -6.64 14.77 20.61
N PRO A 50 -6.46 14.98 19.30
CA PRO A 50 -5.53 14.19 18.51
C PRO A 50 -4.11 14.21 19.11
N VAL A 51 -3.39 13.11 18.93
CA VAL A 51 -2.06 12.92 19.54
C VAL A 51 -0.91 12.92 18.53
N GLY A 52 -1.19 12.67 17.25
CA GLY A 52 -0.19 12.62 16.18
C GLY A 52 0.78 11.44 16.27
N VAL A 53 1.60 11.27 15.22
CA VAL A 53 2.51 10.13 15.03
C VAL A 53 3.58 10.05 16.13
N ARG A 54 4.14 11.17 16.57
CA ARG A 54 5.16 11.19 17.62
C ARG A 54 4.70 10.50 18.92
N THR A 55 3.46 10.72 19.32
CA THR A 55 2.90 10.07 20.52
C THR A 55 2.69 8.58 20.30
N VAL A 56 2.30 8.19 19.09
CA VAL A 56 2.12 6.78 18.71
C VAL A 56 3.45 6.03 18.82
N LEU A 57 4.55 6.60 18.34
CA LEU A 57 5.88 5.99 18.37
C LEU A 57 6.49 5.95 19.78
N ALA A 58 6.10 6.86 20.66
CA ALA A 58 6.69 6.97 22.01
C ALA A 58 6.34 5.80 22.94
N ASP A 59 5.23 5.08 22.66
CA ASP A 59 4.76 3.99 23.50
C ASP A 59 4.40 2.75 22.65
N PRO A 60 5.41 1.95 22.23
CA PRO A 60 5.23 0.85 21.30
C PRO A 60 4.46 -0.34 21.90
N ASP A 61 3.72 -1.05 21.04
CA ASP A 61 3.04 -2.31 21.38
C ASP A 61 4.00 -3.50 21.39
N GLY A 62 5.07 -3.43 20.58
CA GLY A 62 6.04 -4.51 20.47
C GLY A 62 7.23 -4.12 19.59
N ALA A 63 8.02 -5.12 19.25
CA ALA A 63 9.17 -4.98 18.37
C ALA A 63 9.18 -6.10 17.31
N LEU A 64 9.71 -5.78 16.14
CA LEU A 64 10.02 -6.76 15.11
C LEU A 64 11.26 -7.56 15.51
N ARG A 65 11.39 -8.76 14.94
CA ARG A 65 12.56 -9.63 15.12
C ARG A 65 13.41 -9.55 13.85
N ASP A 66 14.73 -9.60 14.00
CA ASP A 66 15.63 -9.72 12.85
C ASP A 66 15.34 -11.01 12.06
N ALA A 67 15.61 -11.02 10.76
CA ALA A 67 15.37 -12.17 9.89
C ALA A 67 16.11 -13.43 10.34
N ALA A 68 17.25 -13.30 11.02
CA ALA A 68 17.99 -14.44 11.56
C ALA A 68 17.21 -15.18 12.65
N ASP A 69 16.34 -14.48 13.39
CA ASP A 69 15.51 -15.02 14.46
C ASP A 69 14.13 -15.48 13.97
N CYS A 70 13.83 -15.32 12.68
CA CYS A 70 12.57 -15.72 12.09
C CYS A 70 12.57 -17.22 11.71
N THR A 71 11.38 -17.81 11.58
CA THR A 71 11.28 -19.20 11.14
C THR A 71 11.73 -19.36 9.69
N ALA A 72 12.11 -20.60 9.31
CA ALA A 72 12.44 -20.89 7.91
C ALA A 72 11.24 -20.67 6.97
N ASP A 73 10.01 -20.90 7.48
CA ASP A 73 8.77 -20.66 6.73
C ASP A 73 8.55 -19.18 6.47
N ASP A 74 8.77 -18.32 7.46
CA ASP A 74 8.70 -16.87 7.27
C ASP A 74 9.68 -16.41 6.19
N ARG A 75 10.93 -16.84 6.30
CA ARG A 75 11.99 -16.43 5.35
C ARG A 75 11.75 -16.88 3.91
N ARG A 76 10.89 -17.88 3.65
CA ARG A 76 10.48 -18.23 2.28
C ARG A 76 9.71 -17.13 1.58
N ALA A 77 9.10 -16.22 2.34
CA ALA A 77 8.41 -15.06 1.77
C ALA A 77 9.36 -13.97 1.24
N LEU A 78 10.64 -14.02 1.57
CA LEU A 78 11.62 -13.06 1.03
C LEU A 78 11.93 -13.35 -0.44
N PRO A 79 12.30 -12.32 -1.24
CA PRO A 79 12.82 -12.54 -2.59
C PRO A 79 14.09 -13.39 -2.54
N VAL A 80 14.30 -14.19 -3.59
CA VAL A 80 15.52 -14.98 -3.76
C VAL A 80 16.63 -14.08 -4.27
N GLU A 81 16.29 -13.26 -5.25
CA GLU A 81 17.19 -12.30 -5.88
C GLU A 81 16.40 -11.06 -6.33
N PRO A 82 16.91 -9.84 -6.09
CA PRO A 82 18.06 -9.57 -5.21
C PRO A 82 17.74 -9.90 -3.75
N ALA A 83 18.76 -10.20 -2.97
CA ALA A 83 18.59 -10.49 -1.54
C ALA A 83 18.21 -9.21 -0.76
N ALA A 84 17.32 -9.36 0.22
CA ALA A 84 16.94 -8.27 1.08
C ALA A 84 18.15 -7.78 1.91
N ALA A 85 18.40 -6.47 1.90
CA ALA A 85 19.44 -5.84 2.72
C ALA A 85 19.01 -5.70 4.18
N ARG A 86 17.70 -5.59 4.40
CA ARG A 86 17.07 -5.61 5.72
C ARG A 86 15.84 -6.48 5.64
N ALA A 87 15.63 -7.31 6.66
CA ALA A 87 14.41 -8.11 6.75
C ALA A 87 14.08 -8.39 8.22
N TYR A 88 12.81 -8.28 8.55
CA TYR A 88 12.27 -8.46 9.88
C TYR A 88 11.02 -9.30 9.83
N CYS A 89 10.75 -10.10 10.85
CA CYS A 89 9.45 -10.73 10.99
C CYS A 89 8.61 -10.15 12.14
N TRP A 90 7.31 -10.17 11.89
CA TRP A 90 6.32 -9.83 12.90
C TRP A 90 6.17 -10.98 13.91
N PRO A 91 6.00 -10.70 15.20
CA PRO A 91 5.65 -11.72 16.19
C PRO A 91 4.31 -12.40 15.85
N ASP A 92 4.20 -13.72 16.10
CA ASP A 92 2.98 -14.51 15.82
C ASP A 92 1.76 -13.93 16.52
N GLU A 93 1.91 -13.63 17.79
CA GLU A 93 0.86 -13.08 18.66
C GLU A 93 0.34 -11.71 18.18
N ALA A 94 1.18 -10.95 17.47
CA ALA A 94 0.80 -9.65 16.95
C ALA A 94 0.00 -9.74 15.64
N THR A 95 0.12 -10.85 14.91
CA THR A 95 -0.43 -10.99 13.55
C THR A 95 -1.42 -12.14 13.41
N GLU A 96 -1.72 -12.86 14.48
CA GLU A 96 -2.69 -13.95 14.45
C GLU A 96 -4.08 -13.48 13.98
N GLY A 97 -4.59 -14.10 12.91
CA GLY A 97 -5.86 -13.72 12.27
C GLY A 97 -5.81 -12.44 11.45
N TRP A 98 -4.62 -11.86 11.24
CA TRP A 98 -4.40 -10.69 10.38
C TRP A 98 -3.63 -11.07 9.13
N ARG A 99 -3.98 -10.43 8.03
CA ARG A 99 -3.31 -10.58 6.73
C ARG A 99 -2.50 -9.33 6.41
N PRO A 100 -1.25 -9.48 5.94
CA PRO A 100 -0.44 -8.36 5.53
C PRO A 100 -1.03 -7.68 4.29
N GLY A 101 -0.83 -6.38 4.21
CA GLY A 101 -1.21 -5.55 3.09
C GLY A 101 -0.05 -4.69 2.61
N ALA A 102 -0.34 -3.45 2.27
CA ALA A 102 0.62 -2.50 1.71
C ALA A 102 1.58 -1.90 2.74
N VAL A 103 2.67 -1.34 2.24
CA VAL A 103 3.70 -0.63 3.00
C VAL A 103 3.93 0.75 2.37
N THR A 104 4.22 1.73 3.21
CA THR A 104 4.74 3.06 2.85
C THR A 104 5.73 3.52 3.92
N THR A 105 6.47 4.58 3.65
CA THR A 105 7.54 5.04 4.56
C THR A 105 7.48 6.55 4.81
N SER A 106 8.22 7.04 5.80
CA SER A 106 8.41 8.48 5.97
C SER A 106 9.22 9.11 4.83
N GLY A 107 9.90 8.31 4.00
CA GLY A 107 10.49 8.75 2.73
C GLY A 107 9.44 9.20 1.73
N ASP A 108 8.24 8.62 1.76
CA ASP A 108 7.10 9.10 0.99
C ASP A 108 6.50 10.39 1.60
N ALA A 109 6.59 10.59 2.93
CA ALA A 109 5.91 11.67 3.63
C ALA A 109 6.65 13.00 3.56
N ASP A 110 7.97 13.00 3.67
CA ASP A 110 8.80 14.21 3.74
C ASP A 110 10.06 14.07 2.91
N ASP A 111 10.55 15.18 2.36
CA ASP A 111 11.73 15.24 1.48
C ASP A 111 13.04 14.88 2.17
N ASP A 112 13.08 14.93 3.51
CA ASP A 112 14.27 14.51 4.28
C ASP A 112 14.21 13.02 4.67
N GLY A 113 13.15 12.31 4.27
CA GLY A 113 12.96 10.91 4.56
C GLY A 113 12.55 10.61 6.01
N ARG A 114 12.10 11.61 6.76
CA ARG A 114 11.78 11.49 8.17
C ARG A 114 10.43 12.10 8.50
N TRP A 115 9.84 11.63 9.59
CA TRP A 115 8.74 12.31 10.24
C TRP A 115 9.24 12.91 11.56
N GLY A 116 9.58 14.20 11.53
CA GLY A 116 10.34 14.83 12.60
C GLY A 116 11.74 14.18 12.74
N GLU A 117 12.02 13.57 13.88
CA GLU A 117 13.34 12.90 14.10
C GLU A 117 13.30 11.41 13.75
N HIS A 118 12.11 10.85 13.43
CA HIS A 118 11.91 9.42 13.27
C HIS A 118 11.99 8.97 11.82
N ARG A 119 12.57 7.81 11.59
CA ARG A 119 12.42 7.03 10.37
C ARG A 119 11.30 6.04 10.57
N VAL A 120 10.23 6.17 9.79
CA VAL A 120 9.01 5.42 10.03
C VAL A 120 8.65 4.58 8.81
N VAL A 121 8.33 3.31 9.05
CA VAL A 121 7.67 2.45 8.07
C VAL A 121 6.23 2.25 8.54
N VAL A 122 5.27 2.40 7.65
CA VAL A 122 3.86 2.12 7.95
C VAL A 122 3.45 0.86 7.22
N SER A 123 3.01 -0.14 7.96
CA SER A 123 2.61 -1.46 7.45
C SER A 123 1.12 -1.68 7.66
N GLY A 124 0.38 -1.97 6.59
CA GLY A 124 -1.06 -2.19 6.59
C GLY A 124 -1.42 -3.66 6.82
N TRP A 125 -2.50 -3.88 7.56
CA TRP A 125 -3.01 -5.21 7.90
C TRP A 125 -4.53 -5.22 7.92
N SER A 126 -5.14 -6.32 7.47
CA SER A 126 -6.58 -6.53 7.52
C SER A 126 -6.93 -7.83 8.23
N ARG A 127 -7.99 -7.83 9.01
CA ARG A 127 -8.48 -9.04 9.67
C ARG A 127 -9.38 -9.81 8.70
N ALA A 128 -9.17 -11.12 8.60
CA ALA A 128 -10.15 -11.99 7.98
C ALA A 128 -11.42 -11.98 8.86
N ASP A 129 -12.58 -11.81 8.26
CA ASP A 129 -13.85 -12.04 8.94
C ASP A 129 -14.11 -13.54 9.13
N ALA A 130 -15.21 -13.88 9.81
CA ALA A 130 -15.58 -15.27 10.06
C ALA A 130 -15.96 -16.03 8.77
N SER A 131 -16.28 -15.32 7.67
CA SER A 131 -16.57 -15.90 6.34
C SER A 131 -15.31 -16.13 5.51
N GLY A 132 -14.17 -15.54 5.92
CA GLY A 132 -12.92 -15.61 5.18
C GLY A 132 -12.79 -14.63 4.02
N ASP A 133 -13.81 -13.80 3.77
CA ASP A 133 -13.89 -12.88 2.62
C ASP A 133 -13.10 -11.58 2.81
N GLY A 134 -12.52 -11.37 3.98
CA GLY A 134 -11.57 -10.25 4.21
C GLY A 134 -12.23 -8.90 4.50
N ASP A 135 -13.47 -8.87 4.94
CA ASP A 135 -14.22 -7.65 5.28
C ASP A 135 -14.09 -7.25 6.77
N GLY A 136 -13.14 -7.84 7.48
CA GLY A 136 -12.80 -7.44 8.84
C GLY A 136 -12.06 -6.10 8.88
N PRO A 137 -11.90 -5.51 10.09
CA PRO A 137 -11.28 -4.21 10.24
C PRO A 137 -9.83 -4.19 9.75
N ALA A 138 -9.42 -3.05 9.20
CA ALA A 138 -8.04 -2.78 8.82
C ALA A 138 -7.33 -1.92 9.88
N ARG A 139 -6.04 -2.17 10.05
CA ARG A 139 -5.16 -1.40 10.92
C ARG A 139 -3.82 -1.17 10.25
N VAL A 140 -3.08 -0.20 10.73
CA VAL A 140 -1.69 0.03 10.33
C VAL A 140 -0.77 -0.05 11.54
N ALA A 141 0.45 -0.50 11.33
CA ALA A 141 1.51 -0.38 12.31
C ALA A 141 2.43 0.77 11.90
N PHE A 142 2.63 1.73 12.80
CA PHE A 142 3.72 2.70 12.69
C PHE A 142 4.95 2.06 13.32
N VAL A 143 5.97 1.79 12.50
CA VAL A 143 7.22 1.13 12.88
C VAL A 143 8.32 2.18 12.95
N ASP A 144 8.89 2.42 14.12
CA ASP A 144 10.12 3.21 14.25
C ASP A 144 11.31 2.37 13.76
N ALA A 145 11.76 2.67 12.54
CA ALA A 145 12.86 2.00 11.87
C ALA A 145 14.23 2.68 12.12
N GLY A 146 14.30 3.63 13.06
CA GLY A 146 15.53 4.29 13.47
C GLY A 146 16.50 3.33 14.16
N ASP A 147 15.99 2.43 14.99
CA ASP A 147 16.73 1.31 15.55
C ASP A 147 16.67 0.13 14.57
N ARG A 148 17.77 -0.11 13.86
CA ARG A 148 17.86 -1.18 12.85
C ARG A 148 17.88 -2.59 13.42
N GLU A 149 18.32 -2.74 14.67
CA GLU A 149 18.42 -4.06 15.31
C GLU A 149 17.07 -4.48 15.88
N ARG A 150 16.27 -3.52 16.34
CA ARG A 150 15.00 -3.79 16.99
C ARG A 150 13.94 -2.73 16.67
N PRO A 151 13.43 -2.66 15.44
CA PRO A 151 12.34 -1.74 15.10
C PRO A 151 11.11 -1.98 15.97
N ARG A 152 10.56 -0.91 16.54
CA ARG A 152 9.39 -0.98 17.43
C ARG A 152 8.15 -0.48 16.71
N TYR A 153 7.00 -1.09 16.98
CA TYR A 153 5.76 -0.77 16.30
C TYR A 153 4.60 -0.47 17.26
N THR A 154 3.66 0.31 16.75
CA THR A 154 2.39 0.62 17.44
C THR A 154 1.23 0.49 16.46
N TRP A 155 0.17 -0.20 16.90
CA TRP A 155 -1.03 -0.40 16.10
C TRP A 155 -2.00 0.77 16.16
N VAL A 156 -2.53 1.15 15.00
CA VAL A 156 -3.54 2.18 14.82
C VAL A 156 -4.66 1.61 13.93
N LEU A 157 -5.90 1.65 14.41
CA LEU A 157 -7.07 1.24 13.64
C LEU A 157 -7.37 2.28 12.55
N LEU A 158 -7.56 1.85 11.32
CA LEU A 158 -8.14 2.67 10.27
C LEU A 158 -9.65 2.70 10.42
N ALA A 159 -10.24 3.89 10.53
CA ALA A 159 -11.64 4.05 10.80
C ALA A 159 -12.34 4.96 9.78
N VAL A 160 -13.64 4.77 9.63
CA VAL A 160 -14.51 5.61 8.81
C VAL A 160 -15.56 6.22 9.73
N PRO A 161 -15.65 7.57 9.83
CA PRO A 161 -16.68 8.23 10.59
C PRO A 161 -18.08 7.88 10.05
N VAL A 162 -19.01 7.61 10.96
CA VAL A 162 -20.42 7.33 10.64
C VAL A 162 -21.35 8.22 11.50
N ASP A 163 -22.63 8.24 11.18
CA ASP A 163 -23.65 8.99 11.91
C ASP A 163 -23.30 10.46 12.15
N GLY A 164 -22.70 11.09 11.13
CA GLY A 164 -22.26 12.48 11.20
C GLY A 164 -21.17 12.73 12.24
N GLY A 165 -20.30 11.74 12.50
CA GLY A 165 -19.20 11.81 13.46
C GLY A 165 -19.59 11.52 14.91
N ARG A 166 -20.78 10.98 15.15
CA ARG A 166 -21.16 10.49 16.49
C ARG A 166 -20.50 9.17 16.81
N ASP A 167 -20.16 8.40 15.78
CA ASP A 167 -19.50 7.10 15.88
C ASP A 167 -18.54 6.90 14.69
N TYR A 168 -17.82 5.78 14.71
CA TYR A 168 -16.99 5.31 13.63
C TYR A 168 -17.07 3.79 13.52
N ARG A 169 -16.81 3.29 12.33
CA ARG A 169 -16.59 1.85 12.09
C ARG A 169 -15.14 1.64 11.63
N GLY A 170 -14.59 0.45 11.82
CA GLY A 170 -13.33 0.07 11.20
C GLY A 170 -13.45 0.08 9.68
N LEU A 171 -12.36 0.38 8.97
CA LEU A 171 -12.27 0.16 7.55
C LEU A 171 -12.36 -1.35 7.28
N GLY A 172 -13.48 -1.82 6.74
CA GLY A 172 -13.75 -3.24 6.48
C GLY A 172 -13.20 -3.62 5.11
N SER A 173 -11.91 -3.88 5.00
CA SER A 173 -11.28 -4.26 3.73
C SER A 173 -9.82 -4.65 3.89
N ALA A 174 -9.30 -5.38 2.89
CA ALA A 174 -7.87 -5.49 2.69
C ALA A 174 -7.26 -4.12 2.35
N VAL A 175 -6.05 -3.86 2.85
CA VAL A 175 -5.22 -2.70 2.51
C VAL A 175 -4.33 -3.11 1.33
N SER A 176 -4.74 -2.78 0.10
CA SER A 176 -4.05 -3.24 -1.11
C SER A 176 -2.96 -2.30 -1.61
N GLY A 177 -3.05 -1.02 -1.27
CA GLY A 177 -2.04 -0.01 -1.59
C GLY A 177 -2.01 1.07 -0.53
N MET A 178 -0.87 1.70 -0.33
CA MET A 178 -0.70 2.73 0.69
C MET A 178 0.42 3.70 0.30
N VAL A 179 0.16 4.99 0.45
CA VAL A 179 1.13 6.08 0.27
C VAL A 179 0.96 7.09 1.39
N TRP A 180 2.03 7.39 2.08
CA TRP A 180 2.07 8.47 3.05
C TRP A 180 2.73 9.69 2.41
N TYR A 181 1.94 10.70 2.03
CA TYR A 181 2.44 11.90 1.40
C TYR A 181 2.08 13.14 2.24
N GLN A 182 3.11 13.85 2.71
CA GLN A 182 2.98 14.94 3.68
C GLN A 182 2.22 14.46 4.94
N ASP A 183 1.18 15.16 5.36
CA ASP A 183 0.34 14.81 6.51
C ASP A 183 -0.79 13.79 6.17
N LYS A 184 -0.84 13.29 4.93
CA LYS A 184 -1.90 12.38 4.47
C LYS A 184 -1.40 10.97 4.22
N LEU A 185 -2.12 9.99 4.75
CA LEU A 185 -1.98 8.58 4.42
C LEU A 185 -3.12 8.19 3.49
N LEU A 186 -2.78 7.85 2.23
CA LEU A 186 -3.71 7.39 1.22
C LEU A 186 -3.72 5.87 1.21
N VAL A 187 -4.91 5.26 1.22
CA VAL A 187 -5.08 3.80 1.35
C VAL A 187 -6.10 3.31 0.35
N THR A 188 -5.72 2.40 -0.55
CA THR A 188 -6.68 1.70 -1.41
C THR A 188 -7.33 0.57 -0.63
N ALA A 189 -8.66 0.57 -0.61
CA ALA A 189 -9.45 -0.39 0.12
C ALA A 189 -10.85 -0.54 -0.49
N GLY A 190 -11.52 -1.63 -0.16
CA GLY A 190 -12.86 -1.95 -0.67
C GLY A 190 -12.82 -2.95 -1.82
N ARG A 191 -14.00 -3.41 -2.22
CA ARG A 191 -14.20 -4.32 -3.35
C ARG A 191 -15.36 -3.82 -4.21
N GLY A 192 -15.29 -4.09 -5.51
CA GLY A 192 -16.38 -3.71 -6.42
C GLY A 192 -16.72 -2.22 -6.28
N GLU A 193 -17.98 -1.87 -6.21
CA GLU A 193 -18.45 -0.48 -6.12
C GLU A 193 -18.05 0.24 -4.81
N ASP A 194 -17.74 -0.50 -3.74
CA ASP A 194 -17.30 0.06 -2.47
C ASP A 194 -15.79 0.39 -2.44
N SER A 195 -15.06 0.04 -3.49
CA SER A 195 -13.65 0.36 -3.62
C SER A 195 -13.42 1.88 -3.66
N ALA A 196 -12.45 2.34 -2.88
CA ALA A 196 -12.06 3.74 -2.82
C ALA A 196 -10.60 3.90 -2.42
N LEU A 197 -10.04 5.04 -2.76
CA LEU A 197 -8.83 5.56 -2.15
C LEU A 197 -9.26 6.40 -0.93
N TYR A 198 -9.04 5.87 0.26
CA TYR A 198 -9.32 6.57 1.52
C TYR A 198 -8.16 7.47 1.88
N VAL A 199 -8.46 8.66 2.38
CA VAL A 199 -7.47 9.64 2.85
C VAL A 199 -7.60 9.78 4.36
N TYR A 200 -6.48 9.64 5.04
CA TYR A 200 -6.33 9.79 6.48
C TYR A 200 -5.35 10.92 6.77
N ASP A 201 -5.67 11.78 7.74
CA ASP A 201 -4.79 12.84 8.22
C ASP A 201 -4.08 12.35 9.49
N VAL A 202 -2.77 12.13 9.41
CA VAL A 202 -1.99 11.53 10.52
C VAL A 202 -1.93 12.43 11.76
N ASP A 203 -2.22 13.73 11.63
CA ASP A 203 -2.34 14.62 12.75
C ASP A 203 -3.66 14.46 13.52
N ARG A 204 -4.59 13.65 12.97
CA ARG A 204 -5.88 13.33 13.60
C ARG A 204 -5.93 11.97 14.27
N ILE A 205 -4.79 11.33 14.53
CA ILE A 205 -4.74 10.10 15.31
C ILE A 205 -5.30 10.35 16.71
N GLN A 206 -6.21 9.51 17.17
CA GLN A 206 -6.93 9.63 18.44
C GLN A 206 -6.66 8.45 19.35
N ARG A 207 -6.71 8.65 20.66
CA ARG A 207 -6.64 7.54 21.61
C ARG A 207 -7.99 6.81 21.69
N ALA A 208 -7.96 5.47 21.67
CA ALA A 208 -9.12 4.68 22.06
C ALA A 208 -9.29 4.69 23.59
N ALA A 209 -10.51 4.82 24.07
CA ALA A 209 -10.79 4.92 25.50
C ALA A 209 -10.98 3.54 26.15
N ALA A 210 -11.34 2.50 25.38
CA ALA A 210 -11.68 1.19 25.92
C ALA A 210 -10.97 0.06 25.16
N PRO A 211 -10.48 -0.96 25.88
CA PRO A 211 -10.05 -2.22 25.27
C PRO A 211 -11.30 -2.99 24.81
N GLY A 212 -11.67 -2.87 23.55
CA GLY A 212 -12.76 -3.62 22.94
C GLY A 212 -12.26 -4.42 21.76
N THR A 213 -12.93 -5.54 21.47
CA THR A 213 -12.59 -6.41 20.34
C THR A 213 -13.22 -5.96 19.02
N SER A 214 -14.24 -5.09 19.09
CA SER A 214 -14.92 -4.53 17.93
C SER A 214 -14.67 -3.02 17.83
N PRO A 215 -14.46 -2.48 16.60
CA PRO A 215 -14.30 -1.04 16.43
C PRO A 215 -15.62 -0.31 16.61
N GLY A 216 -15.54 0.94 17.09
CA GLY A 216 -16.70 1.81 17.28
C GLY A 216 -17.01 2.07 18.76
N ARG A 217 -18.13 2.75 19.00
CA ARG A 217 -18.54 3.17 20.34
C ARG A 217 -19.32 2.05 21.03
N GLY A 218 -18.77 1.53 22.11
CA GLY A 218 -19.43 0.56 22.99
C GLY A 218 -19.75 1.15 24.37
N PRO A 219 -20.32 0.33 25.29
CA PRO A 219 -20.66 0.76 26.65
C PRO A 219 -19.49 1.32 27.46
N GLY A 220 -18.26 0.92 27.13
CA GLY A 220 -17.02 1.40 27.79
C GLY A 220 -16.36 2.59 27.08
N GLY A 221 -16.94 3.12 26.01
CA GLY A 221 -16.36 4.19 25.21
C GLY A 221 -15.84 3.74 23.83
N PRO A 222 -15.10 4.62 23.12
CA PRO A 222 -14.52 4.31 21.81
C PRO A 222 -13.51 3.17 21.87
N SER A 223 -13.67 2.15 21.01
CA SER A 223 -12.83 0.96 20.92
C SER A 223 -12.16 0.84 19.55
N ALA A 224 -10.90 0.44 19.53
CA ALA A 224 -10.08 0.30 18.36
C ALA A 224 -9.74 -1.17 18.00
N ALA A 225 -10.62 -2.12 18.32
CA ALA A 225 -10.43 -3.53 18.02
C ALA A 225 -9.08 -4.10 18.52
N GLY A 226 -8.70 -3.73 19.74
CA GLY A 226 -7.44 -4.12 20.36
C GLY A 226 -6.26 -3.18 20.13
N ALA A 227 -6.35 -2.22 19.20
CA ALA A 227 -5.38 -1.14 19.07
C ALA A 227 -5.64 -0.03 20.11
N ARG A 228 -4.61 0.75 20.42
CA ARG A 228 -4.72 1.87 21.36
C ARG A 228 -5.11 3.19 20.68
N TYR A 229 -5.04 3.23 19.39
CA TYR A 229 -5.24 4.42 18.59
C TYR A 229 -6.19 4.16 17.42
N VAL A 230 -6.86 5.23 17.01
CA VAL A 230 -7.79 5.26 15.88
C VAL A 230 -7.40 6.41 14.95
N LEU A 231 -7.35 6.15 13.67
CA LEU A 231 -7.11 7.15 12.62
C LEU A 231 -8.37 7.26 11.76
N PRO A 232 -9.17 8.34 11.89
CA PRO A 232 -10.38 8.53 11.10
C PRO A 232 -10.07 9.03 9.70
N ALA A 233 -10.78 8.49 8.69
CA ALA A 233 -10.72 8.99 7.33
C ALA A 233 -11.24 10.44 7.25
N VAL A 234 -10.60 11.26 6.43
CA VAL A 234 -10.95 12.68 6.21
C VAL A 234 -11.53 12.94 4.83
N ALA A 235 -11.22 12.08 3.86
CA ALA A 235 -11.77 12.15 2.50
C ALA A 235 -11.71 10.77 1.82
N THR A 236 -12.34 10.67 0.67
CA THR A 236 -12.24 9.51 -0.24
C THR A 236 -12.17 9.99 -1.68
N TYR A 237 -11.45 9.22 -2.52
CA TYR A 237 -11.52 9.33 -3.98
C TYR A 237 -12.17 8.05 -4.52
N ARG A 238 -13.22 8.19 -5.33
CA ARG A 238 -13.98 7.05 -5.88
C ARG A 238 -14.00 7.10 -7.40
N ALA A 239 -13.86 5.93 -8.02
CA ALA A 239 -14.07 5.78 -9.44
C ALA A 239 -15.52 6.07 -9.84
N ASN A 240 -15.72 6.59 -11.05
CA ASN A 240 -17.03 6.94 -11.57
C ASN A 240 -17.57 5.81 -12.46
N GLY A 241 -18.48 5.02 -11.92
CA GLY A 241 -19.15 3.91 -12.61
C GLY A 241 -18.75 2.53 -12.08
N ALA A 242 -19.63 1.57 -12.27
CA ALA A 242 -19.46 0.20 -11.78
C ALA A 242 -18.29 -0.51 -12.47
N ASP A 243 -18.14 -0.28 -13.77
CA ASP A 243 -17.11 -0.93 -14.61
C ASP A 243 -15.81 -0.12 -14.74
N ALA A 244 -15.70 1.03 -14.05
CA ALA A 244 -14.49 1.84 -14.11
C ALA A 244 -13.32 1.11 -13.44
N PRO A 245 -12.11 1.10 -14.05
CA PRO A 245 -10.90 0.58 -13.44
C PRO A 245 -10.63 1.27 -12.09
N ARG A 246 -10.21 0.50 -11.11
CA ARG A 246 -9.97 0.99 -9.76
C ARG A 246 -8.52 0.78 -9.37
N PRO A 247 -7.92 1.71 -8.60
CA PRO A 247 -6.58 1.51 -8.06
C PRO A 247 -6.55 0.24 -7.20
N GLY A 248 -5.77 -0.77 -7.61
CA GLY A 248 -5.50 -1.97 -6.84
C GLY A 248 -4.37 -1.74 -5.85
N GLY A 249 -3.16 -1.45 -6.34
CA GLY A 249 -2.00 -1.01 -5.58
C GLY A 249 -1.59 0.39 -5.98
N ILE A 250 -0.94 1.09 -5.06
CA ILE A 250 -0.43 2.45 -5.27
C ILE A 250 0.97 2.61 -4.69
N SER A 251 1.75 3.55 -5.24
CA SER A 251 3.01 4.03 -4.67
C SER A 251 3.23 5.51 -5.00
N LEU A 252 4.25 6.11 -4.40
CA LEU A 252 4.66 7.48 -4.69
C LEU A 252 5.75 7.49 -5.77
N ASP A 253 5.66 8.43 -6.70
CA ASP A 253 6.74 8.79 -7.62
C ASP A 253 7.15 10.25 -7.40
N ARG A 254 8.34 10.43 -6.81
CA ARG A 254 8.95 11.75 -6.58
C ARG A 254 9.86 12.20 -7.72
N SER A 255 9.99 11.41 -8.78
CA SER A 255 10.77 11.80 -9.95
C SER A 255 10.00 12.71 -10.92
N THR A 256 8.73 12.99 -10.62
CA THR A 256 7.87 13.90 -11.39
C THR A 256 7.73 15.26 -10.70
N ALA A 257 7.27 16.26 -11.44
CA ALA A 257 6.97 17.60 -10.91
C ALA A 257 5.60 18.08 -11.41
N PRO A 258 4.57 18.14 -10.54
CA PRO A 258 4.58 17.75 -9.13
C PRO A 258 4.77 16.24 -8.93
N ASP A 259 5.04 15.82 -7.68
CA ASP A 259 5.04 14.42 -7.29
C ASP A 259 3.73 13.74 -7.66
N SER A 260 3.77 12.44 -7.92
CA SER A 260 2.60 11.72 -8.41
C SER A 260 2.27 10.47 -7.57
N LEU A 261 0.99 10.24 -7.36
CA LEU A 261 0.47 8.94 -6.96
C LEU A 261 0.42 8.03 -8.19
N VAL A 262 1.18 6.97 -8.21
CA VAL A 262 1.07 5.94 -9.25
C VAL A 262 0.15 4.82 -8.79
N ALA A 263 -0.55 4.21 -9.73
CA ALA A 263 -1.50 3.14 -9.47
C ALA A 263 -1.45 2.08 -10.56
N HIS A 264 -1.84 0.87 -10.20
CA HIS A 264 -2.18 -0.18 -11.15
C HIS A 264 -3.59 -0.70 -10.89
N GLY A 265 -4.19 -1.29 -11.91
CA GLY A 265 -5.47 -1.97 -11.82
C GLY A 265 -5.73 -2.78 -13.08
N SER A 266 -6.80 -3.57 -13.08
CA SER A 266 -7.23 -4.29 -14.28
C SER A 266 -8.06 -3.39 -15.19
N ALA A 267 -7.88 -3.54 -16.50
CA ALA A 267 -8.75 -2.94 -17.51
C ALA A 267 -10.17 -3.52 -17.47
N ALA A 268 -10.31 -4.76 -17.02
CA ALA A 268 -11.61 -5.44 -16.89
C ALA A 268 -12.06 -5.49 -15.43
N ALA A 269 -13.36 -5.33 -15.20
CA ALA A 269 -13.94 -5.33 -13.86
C ALA A 269 -13.79 -6.69 -13.13
N ASP A 270 -13.66 -7.79 -13.88
CA ASP A 270 -13.42 -9.14 -13.38
C ASP A 270 -11.94 -9.45 -13.06
N GLY A 271 -11.03 -8.54 -13.42
CA GLY A 271 -9.60 -8.69 -13.16
C GLY A 271 -8.82 -9.51 -14.18
N ASP A 272 -9.49 -10.08 -15.18
CA ASP A 272 -8.90 -11.01 -16.18
C ASP A 272 -8.35 -10.30 -17.45
N GLY A 273 -8.08 -9.01 -17.39
CA GLY A 273 -7.56 -8.23 -18.53
C GLY A 273 -6.10 -7.81 -18.35
N PRO A 274 -5.52 -7.16 -19.39
CA PRO A 274 -4.26 -6.47 -19.28
C PRO A 274 -4.27 -5.51 -18.09
N ALA A 275 -3.12 -5.34 -17.43
CA ALA A 275 -3.02 -4.38 -16.36
C ALA A 275 -2.87 -2.97 -16.94
N LEU A 276 -3.56 -2.02 -16.31
CA LEU A 276 -3.36 -0.59 -16.55
C LEU A 276 -2.46 -0.01 -15.47
N LEU A 277 -1.61 0.91 -15.88
CA LEU A 277 -0.73 1.70 -15.04
C LEU A 277 -1.02 3.16 -15.29
N TRP A 278 -1.18 3.95 -14.23
CA TRP A 278 -1.44 5.37 -14.40
C TRP A 278 -0.97 6.19 -13.22
N ARG A 279 -0.91 7.52 -13.37
CA ARG A 279 -0.53 8.43 -12.29
C ARG A 279 -1.45 9.63 -12.17
N TYR A 280 -1.66 10.06 -10.92
CA TYR A 280 -2.34 11.31 -10.57
C TYR A 280 -1.33 12.27 -9.95
N PRO A 281 -1.28 13.54 -10.38
CA PRO A 281 -0.44 14.53 -9.72
C PRO A 281 -0.99 14.86 -8.33
N PHE A 282 -0.10 15.08 -7.38
CA PHE A 282 -0.47 15.70 -6.11
C PHE A 282 -0.68 17.20 -6.28
N SER A 283 -1.57 17.78 -5.46
CA SER A 283 -1.87 19.21 -5.52
C SER A 283 -0.67 20.04 -5.06
N SER A 284 -0.37 21.08 -5.82
CA SER A 284 0.61 22.10 -5.43
C SER A 284 -0.01 23.25 -4.64
N ASP A 285 -1.34 23.23 -4.40
CA ASP A 285 -2.03 24.24 -3.58
C ASP A 285 -1.70 24.03 -2.09
N PRO A 286 -1.10 25.01 -1.40
CA PRO A 286 -0.79 24.92 0.01
C PRO A 286 -2.01 24.71 0.92
N ALA A 287 -3.22 25.01 0.44
CA ALA A 287 -4.47 24.75 1.16
C ALA A 287 -4.93 23.28 1.06
N ARG A 288 -4.28 22.48 0.22
CA ARG A 288 -4.61 21.08 -0.07
C ARG A 288 -3.40 20.14 0.11
N PRO A 289 -2.71 20.20 1.26
CA PRO A 289 -1.49 19.40 1.46
C PRO A 289 -1.82 17.90 1.39
N GLY A 290 -0.99 17.14 0.69
CA GLY A 290 -1.08 15.68 0.60
C GLY A 290 -2.29 15.14 -0.18
N LEU A 291 -3.07 15.99 -0.84
CA LEU A 291 -4.23 15.61 -1.65
C LEU A 291 -3.89 15.58 -3.14
N LEU A 292 -4.65 14.82 -3.91
CA LEU A 292 -4.51 14.82 -5.37
C LEU A 292 -4.97 16.15 -5.98
N GLU A 293 -4.37 16.53 -7.09
CA GLU A 293 -4.85 17.62 -7.92
C GLU A 293 -6.24 17.31 -8.44
N THR A 294 -7.18 18.26 -8.31
CA THR A 294 -8.55 18.11 -8.80
C THR A 294 -9.00 19.32 -9.61
N ASP A 295 -9.91 19.07 -10.54
CA ASP A 295 -10.63 20.14 -11.23
C ASP A 295 -11.66 20.83 -10.31
N PRO A 296 -12.28 21.95 -10.74
CA PRO A 296 -13.25 22.69 -9.93
C PRO A 296 -14.51 21.90 -9.50
N VAL A 297 -14.73 20.73 -10.09
CA VAL A 297 -15.85 19.82 -9.75
C VAL A 297 -15.37 18.58 -8.98
N ALA A 298 -14.20 18.69 -8.35
CA ALA A 298 -13.58 17.69 -7.48
C ALA A 298 -13.25 16.36 -8.18
N HIS A 299 -12.81 16.42 -9.43
CA HIS A 299 -12.32 15.24 -10.13
C HIS A 299 -10.79 15.26 -10.24
N ALA A 300 -10.15 14.19 -9.79
CA ALA A 300 -8.75 13.90 -10.07
C ALA A 300 -8.64 13.16 -11.41
N HIS A 301 -7.78 13.66 -12.29
CA HIS A 301 -7.57 13.11 -13.63
C HIS A 301 -6.19 12.46 -13.72
N PRO A 302 -6.06 11.29 -14.36
CA PRO A 302 -4.75 10.73 -14.63
C PRO A 302 -4.03 11.60 -15.69
N VAL A 303 -2.72 11.78 -15.52
CA VAL A 303 -1.89 12.55 -16.46
C VAL A 303 -1.09 11.66 -17.40
N GLU A 304 -0.84 10.43 -17.02
CA GLU A 304 -0.24 9.38 -17.85
C GLU A 304 -0.96 8.07 -17.61
N VAL A 305 -1.18 7.32 -18.67
CA VAL A 305 -1.82 6.00 -18.64
C VAL A 305 -1.09 5.07 -19.59
N TYR A 306 -0.79 3.87 -19.13
CA TYR A 306 -0.18 2.80 -19.92
C TYR A 306 -0.95 1.51 -19.77
N GLU A 307 -0.90 0.68 -20.81
CA GLU A 307 -1.30 -0.71 -20.78
C GLU A 307 -0.04 -1.58 -20.81
N THR A 308 -0.02 -2.63 -20.01
CA THR A 308 0.99 -3.69 -20.02
C THR A 308 0.35 -5.03 -20.33
N GLU A 309 1.06 -5.92 -21.04
CA GLU A 309 0.62 -7.30 -21.27
C GLU A 309 0.79 -8.18 -20.01
N LEU A 310 1.44 -7.68 -18.95
CA LEU A 310 1.53 -8.40 -17.68
C LEU A 310 0.15 -8.54 -17.05
N THR A 311 -0.16 -9.74 -16.63
CA THR A 311 -1.35 -10.08 -15.84
C THR A 311 -0.98 -10.35 -14.39
N GLU A 312 -1.96 -10.43 -13.49
CA GLU A 312 -1.75 -10.72 -12.07
C GLU A 312 -0.78 -9.74 -11.36
N VAL A 313 -0.74 -8.48 -11.83
CA VAL A 313 0.05 -7.42 -11.17
C VAL A 313 -0.51 -7.16 -9.79
N ARG A 314 0.37 -7.15 -8.78
CA ARG A 314 0.04 -6.98 -7.36
C ARG A 314 0.65 -5.74 -6.74
N SER A 315 1.77 -5.28 -7.28
CA SER A 315 2.45 -4.10 -6.78
C SER A 315 3.01 -3.27 -7.93
N VAL A 316 3.11 -1.96 -7.70
CA VAL A 316 3.63 -0.98 -8.64
C VAL A 316 4.54 -0.01 -7.92
N LEU A 317 5.63 0.38 -8.58
CA LEU A 317 6.47 1.51 -8.24
C LEU A 317 6.90 2.18 -9.53
N SER A 318 6.94 3.50 -9.56
CA SER A 318 7.54 4.26 -10.65
C SER A 318 8.65 5.15 -10.13
N TYR A 319 9.79 5.16 -10.82
CA TYR A 319 10.89 6.06 -10.54
C TYR A 319 11.69 6.34 -11.82
N GLY A 320 11.93 7.62 -12.11
CA GLY A 320 12.51 8.03 -13.38
C GLY A 320 11.60 7.63 -14.55
N SER A 321 12.15 6.93 -15.55
CA SER A 321 11.38 6.41 -16.68
C SER A 321 10.87 4.97 -16.47
N GLY A 322 11.25 4.31 -15.37
CA GLY A 322 10.97 2.89 -15.13
C GLY A 322 9.74 2.65 -14.27
N TRP A 323 8.95 1.64 -14.64
CA TRP A 323 7.85 1.10 -13.85
C TRP A 323 8.22 -0.29 -13.37
N TYR A 324 8.24 -0.49 -12.06
CA TYR A 324 8.54 -1.77 -11.41
C TYR A 324 7.23 -2.45 -11.03
N LEU A 325 7.03 -3.66 -11.52
CA LEU A 325 5.77 -4.38 -11.41
C LEU A 325 6.02 -5.75 -10.78
N GLY A 326 5.51 -5.95 -9.56
CA GLY A 326 5.47 -7.26 -8.93
C GLY A 326 4.22 -8.01 -9.36
N ARG A 327 4.37 -9.25 -9.82
CA ARG A 327 3.26 -10.10 -10.25
C ARG A 327 3.29 -11.48 -9.61
N MET A 328 2.11 -12.08 -9.49
CA MET A 328 1.98 -13.50 -9.17
C MET A 328 2.25 -14.32 -10.42
N THR A 329 2.83 -15.50 -10.26
CA THR A 329 3.13 -16.42 -11.39
C THR A 329 2.29 -17.70 -11.34
N GLY A 330 1.42 -17.84 -10.32
CA GLY A 330 0.66 -19.09 -10.12
C GLY A 330 1.54 -20.30 -9.77
N SER A 331 2.80 -20.06 -9.37
CA SER A 331 3.73 -21.15 -9.10
C SER A 331 3.37 -21.87 -7.78
N PRO A 332 3.63 -23.18 -7.68
CA PRO A 332 3.29 -23.96 -6.49
C PRO A 332 4.04 -23.52 -5.23
N ASP A 333 5.19 -22.88 -5.37
CA ASP A 333 6.00 -22.35 -4.27
C ASP A 333 5.59 -20.93 -3.83
N GLY A 334 4.54 -20.37 -4.46
CA GLY A 334 4.04 -19.03 -4.17
C GLY A 334 4.98 -17.90 -4.60
N ARG A 335 6.00 -18.21 -5.43
CA ARG A 335 6.93 -17.20 -5.93
C ARG A 335 6.29 -16.34 -7.01
N GLY A 336 6.69 -15.07 -7.08
CA GLY A 336 6.32 -14.11 -8.09
C GLY A 336 7.49 -13.69 -8.96
N ALA A 337 7.24 -12.75 -9.85
CA ALA A 337 8.25 -12.09 -10.66
C ALA A 337 8.21 -10.59 -10.45
N LEU A 338 9.37 -9.94 -10.48
CA LEU A 338 9.50 -8.49 -10.53
C LEU A 338 9.97 -8.11 -11.93
N TRP A 339 9.21 -7.23 -12.57
CA TRP A 339 9.49 -6.69 -13.89
C TRP A 339 9.76 -5.20 -13.80
N ARG A 340 10.68 -4.73 -14.62
CA ARG A 340 10.80 -3.30 -14.95
C ARG A 340 10.40 -3.11 -16.40
N GLN A 341 9.46 -2.20 -16.64
CA GLN A 341 9.02 -1.82 -17.99
C GLN A 341 9.18 -0.32 -18.19
N ASP A 342 9.48 0.07 -19.41
CA ASP A 342 9.51 1.45 -19.87
C ASP A 342 9.06 1.51 -21.34
N ALA A 343 9.32 2.63 -22.03
CA ALA A 343 8.99 2.81 -23.43
C ALA A 343 9.85 1.94 -24.38
N ASP A 344 10.99 1.44 -23.91
CA ASP A 344 11.97 0.72 -24.73
C ASP A 344 11.83 -0.81 -24.60
N GLY A 345 11.19 -1.31 -23.54
CA GLY A 345 10.99 -2.75 -23.34
C GLY A 345 10.69 -3.16 -21.90
N ALA A 346 10.90 -4.46 -21.64
CA ALA A 346 10.71 -5.06 -20.35
C ALA A 346 11.93 -5.86 -19.93
N ARG A 347 12.20 -5.92 -18.63
CA ARG A 347 13.29 -6.67 -18.03
C ARG A 347 12.80 -7.34 -16.75
N THR A 348 13.30 -8.51 -16.44
CA THR A 348 12.95 -9.23 -15.21
C THR A 348 14.15 -9.92 -14.62
N THR A 349 14.16 -10.02 -13.30
CA THR A 349 15.19 -10.76 -12.57
C THR A 349 15.08 -12.24 -12.89
N ARG A 350 16.24 -12.89 -13.13
CA ARG A 350 16.39 -14.34 -13.27
C ARG A 350 17.23 -14.88 -12.11
N CYS A 351 16.87 -16.04 -11.61
CA CYS A 351 17.58 -16.64 -10.48
C CYS A 351 17.58 -18.17 -10.55
N GLY A 352 18.47 -18.77 -9.76
CA GLY A 352 18.64 -20.21 -9.71
C GLY A 352 19.42 -20.76 -10.90
N ALA A 353 19.67 -22.08 -10.88
CA ALA A 353 20.43 -22.75 -11.92
C ALA A 353 19.65 -22.94 -13.24
N ASP A 354 18.34 -22.80 -13.18
CA ASP A 354 17.39 -22.89 -14.29
C ASP A 354 17.00 -21.53 -14.87
N GLU A 355 17.62 -20.44 -14.36
CA GLU A 355 17.36 -19.06 -14.78
C GLU A 355 15.86 -18.70 -14.79
N THR A 356 15.12 -19.15 -13.80
CA THR A 356 13.69 -18.88 -13.68
C THR A 356 13.42 -17.41 -13.32
N HIS A 357 12.28 -16.88 -13.75
CA HIS A 357 11.80 -15.55 -13.35
C HIS A 357 11.12 -15.53 -11.97
N ARG A 358 11.05 -16.66 -11.28
CA ARG A 358 10.38 -16.81 -9.98
C ARG A 358 11.26 -16.40 -8.81
N CYS A 359 11.82 -15.23 -8.89
CA CYS A 359 12.79 -14.72 -7.92
C CYS A 359 12.15 -13.81 -6.87
N TRP A 360 11.00 -13.25 -7.20
CA TRP A 360 10.33 -12.26 -6.35
C TRP A 360 9.43 -12.91 -5.30
N SER A 361 9.08 -12.13 -4.30
CA SER A 361 8.08 -12.50 -3.31
C SER A 361 6.67 -12.40 -3.91
N GLY A 362 6.02 -13.54 -4.19
CA GLY A 362 4.71 -13.57 -4.86
C GLY A 362 3.62 -12.79 -4.13
N PRO A 363 3.43 -12.97 -2.79
CA PRO A 363 2.39 -12.26 -2.06
C PRO A 363 2.69 -10.78 -1.75
N ALA A 364 3.83 -10.24 -2.20
CA ALA A 364 4.15 -8.82 -1.98
C ALA A 364 3.16 -7.93 -2.72
N THR A 365 2.41 -7.11 -1.98
CA THR A 365 1.29 -6.31 -2.49
C THR A 365 1.62 -4.84 -2.70
N SER A 366 2.81 -4.38 -2.30
CA SER A 366 3.23 -2.99 -2.50
C SER A 366 4.74 -2.85 -2.57
N LEU A 367 5.16 -1.76 -3.18
CA LEU A 367 6.54 -1.29 -3.25
C LEU A 367 6.54 0.18 -2.83
N SER A 368 7.37 0.56 -1.87
CA SER A 368 7.57 1.95 -1.45
C SER A 368 9.06 2.27 -1.52
N TYR A 369 9.44 3.27 -2.31
CA TYR A 369 10.81 3.67 -2.49
C TYR A 369 11.20 4.80 -1.55
N TRP A 370 12.05 4.49 -0.60
CA TRP A 370 12.65 5.46 0.32
C TRP A 370 13.91 6.06 -0.31
N GLN A 371 13.73 7.18 -1.00
CA GLN A 371 14.75 7.79 -1.85
C GLN A 371 16.04 8.15 -1.08
N GLU A 372 15.92 8.69 0.15
CA GLU A 372 17.05 9.14 0.98
C GLU A 372 17.93 7.97 1.50
N THR A 373 17.43 6.75 1.46
CA THR A 373 18.16 5.54 1.85
C THR A 373 18.45 4.60 0.70
N ASP A 374 17.96 4.92 -0.51
CA ASP A 374 18.00 4.07 -1.71
C ASP A 374 17.37 2.68 -1.47
N GLU A 375 16.29 2.61 -0.70
CA GLU A 375 15.67 1.34 -0.33
C GLU A 375 14.23 1.22 -0.82
N VAL A 376 13.92 0.13 -1.50
CA VAL A 376 12.55 -0.29 -1.82
C VAL A 376 12.04 -1.17 -0.69
N TRP A 377 11.03 -0.72 0.01
CA TRP A 377 10.36 -1.45 1.08
C TRP A 377 9.16 -2.23 0.57
N SER A 378 8.99 -3.44 1.08
CA SER A 378 7.86 -4.30 0.78
C SER A 378 7.53 -5.23 1.95
N GLN A 379 6.38 -5.88 1.85
CA GLN A 379 5.91 -6.85 2.85
C GLN A 379 5.31 -8.07 2.17
N SER A 380 5.62 -9.24 2.70
CA SER A 380 5.07 -10.50 2.25
C SER A 380 4.95 -11.49 3.41
N GLY A 381 3.78 -12.07 3.60
CA GLY A 381 3.52 -12.86 4.78
C GLY A 381 3.84 -12.06 6.05
N ARG A 382 4.60 -12.63 6.96
CA ARG A 382 5.06 -11.92 8.16
C ARG A 382 6.42 -11.24 8.00
N MET A 383 6.97 -11.18 6.79
CA MET A 383 8.24 -10.52 6.53
C MET A 383 8.04 -9.10 6.04
N LEU A 384 8.63 -8.12 6.73
CA LEU A 384 8.84 -6.75 6.29
C LEU A 384 10.30 -6.64 5.85
N PHE A 385 10.56 -6.17 4.64
CA PHE A 385 11.91 -6.16 4.09
C PHE A 385 12.19 -4.97 3.19
N ALA A 386 13.47 -4.69 3.00
CA ALA A 386 13.97 -3.63 2.13
C ALA A 386 15.12 -4.13 1.25
N LEU A 387 15.16 -3.63 0.02
CA LEU A 387 16.21 -3.89 -0.95
C LEU A 387 16.74 -2.57 -1.50
N PRO A 388 18.06 -2.41 -1.70
CA PRO A 388 18.57 -1.26 -2.44
C PRO A 388 18.00 -1.24 -3.86
N LEU A 389 17.51 -0.09 -4.34
CA LEU A 389 17.00 0.02 -5.71
C LEU A 389 18.08 -0.29 -6.74
N ALA A 390 19.32 0.11 -6.47
CA ALA A 390 20.47 -0.22 -7.30
C ALA A 390 20.71 -1.74 -7.43
N ASP A 391 20.42 -2.54 -6.41
CA ASP A 391 20.53 -4.00 -6.48
C ASP A 391 19.37 -4.60 -7.27
N VAL A 392 18.17 -4.03 -7.13
CA VAL A 392 17.02 -4.40 -7.97
C VAL A 392 17.34 -4.17 -9.44
N ASP A 393 17.80 -2.96 -9.80
CA ASP A 393 18.14 -2.62 -11.19
C ASP A 393 19.25 -3.54 -11.74
N ARG A 394 20.28 -3.80 -10.94
CA ARG A 394 21.36 -4.70 -11.36
C ARG A 394 20.88 -6.13 -11.61
N SER A 395 19.91 -6.62 -10.83
CA SER A 395 19.33 -7.92 -11.00
C SER A 395 18.46 -8.05 -12.26
N LEU A 396 17.95 -6.92 -12.76
CA LEU A 396 17.14 -6.85 -13.98
C LEU A 396 17.99 -6.75 -15.26
N ASP A 397 19.27 -6.43 -15.15
CA ASP A 397 20.20 -6.27 -16.29
C ASP A 397 21.01 -7.57 -16.59
N GLY A 398 20.83 -8.63 -15.76
CA GLY A 398 21.56 -9.90 -15.82
C GLY A 398 21.06 -10.90 -16.84
#